data_62365292a26c5d300d739020b9a672b6
#
_entry.id   62365292a26c5d300d739020b9a672b6
#
_cell.length_a   1.000
_cell.length_b   1.000
_cell.length_c   1.000
_cell.angle_alpha   90.00
_cell.angle_beta   90.00
_cell.angle_gamma   90.00
#
_symmetry.space_group_name_H-M   'P 1'
#
loop_
_entity.id
_entity.type
_entity.pdbx_description
1 polymer ?
#
loop_
_entity_poly.entity_id
_entity_poly.type
_entity_poly.pdbx_seq_one_letter_code
_entity_poly.pdbx_strand_id
1 'polypeptide(L)'
;MPRREMNGWVFDIAGSPGGMTVWFRTAAGETIALFAPFRPSFLLVGNRLKEAALRAAAARWKCDLARGEGIDFLSGRTIPAWSFTVPGPALLGPSVRKAEKAFGPEALCNADIAPEQQFSCATGLYPLSRAAVDCDGDGTIRSARVLDSPWDVDAPHPSFSIALLRTEGTGHPAHRRVRPLEFIADGVTQSLLWENGADFLRELVRLVERADPDLLVTEYGDDWLLPRLLALADRLRVPLPLGRIPRTPDDVSGAARNRATRIGSSVPGRVRGGRERSFVSYGRVIFRAAPHTLAGRWHVDARNSFLFGETGLPGLVELSRLSGIPLQRVARTSPGTAISAMQVATALKGGILVPYKKREPEAFKSGVDLVVTDKGGLTYLPRPGAHENVGELDFASMYPSLMDRYNISPETVNCACCRPGLPVPSIRDRKSTHLNSSH
;
A
#
# COMPACT_ATOMS: atom_id res chain seq x y z
N MET A 1 29.38 17.68 -0.77
CA MET A 1 29.51 16.25 -0.48
C MET A 1 29.63 15.51 -1.79
N PRO A 2 30.42 14.44 -1.89
CA PRO A 2 30.52 13.70 -3.14
C PRO A 2 29.15 13.10 -3.50
N ARG A 3 28.72 13.29 -4.73
CA ARG A 3 27.52 12.65 -5.28
C ARG A 3 27.83 11.20 -5.63
N ARG A 4 26.83 10.35 -5.48
CA ARG A 4 26.92 8.92 -5.80
C ARG A 4 25.73 8.54 -6.66
N GLU A 5 25.99 7.99 -7.82
CA GLU A 5 25.00 7.36 -8.64
C GLU A 5 24.95 5.86 -8.34
N MET A 6 23.75 5.34 -8.10
CA MET A 6 23.53 3.94 -7.77
C MET A 6 22.37 3.38 -8.58
N ASN A 7 22.53 2.15 -9.04
CA ASN A 7 21.48 1.37 -9.69
C ASN A 7 20.97 0.29 -8.74
N GLY A 8 19.66 0.04 -8.76
CA GLY A 8 19.06 -0.97 -7.91
C GLY A 8 17.55 -0.92 -7.95
N TRP A 9 16.92 -1.34 -6.87
CA TRP A 9 15.47 -1.44 -6.72
C TRP A 9 14.98 -0.68 -5.50
N VAL A 10 13.83 -0.03 -5.63
CA VAL A 10 13.11 0.55 -4.50
C VAL A 10 12.50 -0.59 -3.68
N PHE A 11 13.16 -0.97 -2.59
CA PHE A 11 12.72 -2.09 -1.75
C PHE A 11 11.44 -1.76 -0.97
N ASP A 12 11.38 -0.60 -0.32
CA ASP A 12 10.21 -0.14 0.44
C ASP A 12 10.18 1.38 0.52
N ILE A 13 8.99 1.95 0.74
CA ILE A 13 8.77 3.39 0.87
C ILE A 13 7.97 3.65 2.14
N ALA A 14 8.43 4.55 2.98
CA ALA A 14 7.75 4.90 4.22
C ALA A 14 7.85 6.39 4.53
N GLY A 15 6.77 6.95 5.08
CA GLY A 15 6.79 8.34 5.55
C GLY A 15 7.80 8.57 6.67
N SER A 16 8.56 9.68 6.58
CA SER A 16 9.50 10.16 7.58
C SER A 16 9.33 11.68 7.81
N PRO A 17 9.93 12.25 8.86
CA PRO A 17 9.86 13.69 9.08
C PRO A 17 10.40 14.48 7.88
N GLY A 18 9.54 15.34 7.30
CA GLY A 18 9.90 16.21 6.18
C GLY A 18 10.02 15.53 4.80
N GLY A 19 9.74 14.22 4.70
CA GLY A 19 9.88 13.50 3.43
C GLY A 19 9.55 12.02 3.50
N MET A 20 10.14 11.27 2.60
CA MET A 20 10.02 9.82 2.54
C MET A 20 11.35 9.14 2.77
N THR A 21 11.36 8.06 3.52
CA THR A 21 12.47 7.11 3.54
C THR A 21 12.24 6.10 2.43
N VAL A 22 13.17 6.02 1.50
CA VAL A 22 13.20 5.05 0.42
C VAL A 22 14.26 4.01 0.77
N TRP A 23 13.83 2.80 1.11
CA TRP A 23 14.73 1.67 1.24
C TRP A 23 15.11 1.21 -0.15
N PHE A 24 16.39 1.14 -0.41
CA PHE A 24 16.93 0.87 -1.74
C PHE A 24 17.86 -0.34 -1.71
N ARG A 25 17.57 -1.32 -2.54
CA ARG A 25 18.41 -2.51 -2.74
C ARG A 25 19.36 -2.22 -3.88
N THR A 26 20.63 -2.04 -3.60
CA THR A 26 21.63 -1.82 -4.62
C THR A 26 21.85 -3.05 -5.50
N ALA A 27 22.40 -2.86 -6.69
CA ALA A 27 22.79 -3.96 -7.57
C ALA A 27 23.82 -4.91 -6.93
N ALA A 28 24.59 -4.43 -5.94
CA ALA A 28 25.50 -5.24 -5.15
C ALA A 28 24.81 -6.08 -4.07
N GLY A 29 23.49 -5.95 -3.91
CA GLY A 29 22.70 -6.70 -2.94
C GLY A 29 22.58 -6.07 -1.56
N GLU A 30 23.07 -4.87 -1.33
CA GLU A 30 22.95 -4.18 -0.07
C GLU A 30 21.62 -3.41 0.03
N THR A 31 21.02 -3.38 1.20
CA THR A 31 19.83 -2.56 1.47
C THR A 31 20.20 -1.35 2.29
N ILE A 32 20.02 -0.17 1.71
CA ILE A 32 20.33 1.13 2.31
C ILE A 32 19.08 1.98 2.45
N ALA A 33 19.13 2.97 3.32
CA ALA A 33 18.06 3.94 3.51
C ALA A 33 18.44 5.27 2.84
N LEU A 34 17.59 5.74 1.94
CA LEU A 34 17.72 7.02 1.28
C LEU A 34 16.59 7.94 1.75
N PHE A 35 16.84 9.24 1.76
CA PHE A 35 15.86 10.26 2.12
C PHE A 35 15.46 11.07 0.88
N ALA A 36 14.17 11.12 0.59
CA ALA A 36 13.61 11.97 -0.44
C ALA A 36 12.78 13.09 0.22
N PRO A 37 13.17 14.37 0.09
CA PRO A 37 12.31 15.47 0.52
C PRO A 37 10.97 15.39 -0.19
N PHE A 38 9.86 15.35 0.56
CA PHE A 38 8.54 15.24 0.00
C PHE A 38 7.48 15.79 0.95
N ARG A 39 6.58 16.57 0.40
CA ARG A 39 5.48 17.20 1.13
C ARG A 39 4.18 16.83 0.45
N PRO A 40 3.36 15.95 1.03
CA PRO A 40 2.09 15.56 0.45
C PRO A 40 1.07 16.70 0.51
N SER A 41 0.07 16.63 -0.36
CA SER A 41 -0.97 17.63 -0.47
C SER A 41 -2.36 17.00 -0.53
N PHE A 42 -3.37 17.81 -0.27
CA PHE A 42 -4.77 17.56 -0.56
C PHE A 42 -5.40 18.82 -1.18
N LEU A 43 -6.52 18.66 -1.83
CA LEU A 43 -7.17 19.74 -2.56
C LEU A 43 -8.53 20.07 -1.94
N LEU A 44 -8.89 21.33 -2.04
CA LEU A 44 -10.23 21.84 -1.75
C LEU A 44 -10.85 22.43 -3.01
N VAL A 45 -12.08 22.06 -3.30
CA VAL A 45 -12.87 22.53 -4.44
C VAL A 45 -14.23 23.05 -3.98
N GLY A 46 -14.81 23.93 -4.73
CA GLY A 46 -16.17 24.43 -4.49
C GLY A 46 -16.31 25.95 -4.55
N ASN A 47 -17.45 26.39 -5.05
CA ASN A 47 -17.74 27.81 -5.29
C ASN A 47 -18.00 28.61 -4.00
N ARG A 48 -18.22 27.94 -2.88
CA ARG A 48 -18.48 28.57 -1.57
C ARG A 48 -17.23 28.85 -0.76
N LEU A 49 -16.05 28.41 -1.24
CA LEU A 49 -14.79 28.59 -0.54
C LEU A 49 -14.32 30.05 -0.61
N LYS A 50 -14.21 30.68 0.55
CA LYS A 50 -13.69 32.06 0.64
C LYS A 50 -12.17 32.01 0.82
N GLU A 51 -11.42 32.66 -0.06
CA GLU A 51 -9.96 32.69 -0.04
C GLU A 51 -9.40 33.13 1.33
N ALA A 52 -9.98 34.13 1.96
CA ALA A 52 -9.55 34.59 3.29
C ALA A 52 -9.65 33.48 4.34
N ALA A 53 -10.71 32.65 4.31
CA ALA A 53 -10.87 31.53 5.21
C ALA A 53 -9.83 30.43 4.94
N LEU A 54 -9.53 30.15 3.66
CA LEU A 54 -8.51 29.20 3.25
C LEU A 54 -7.10 29.63 3.68
N ARG A 55 -6.76 30.92 3.50
CA ARG A 55 -5.48 31.49 3.96
C ARG A 55 -5.33 31.41 5.48
N ALA A 56 -6.38 31.76 6.23
CA ALA A 56 -6.38 31.64 7.69
C ALA A 56 -6.22 30.18 8.15
N ALA A 57 -6.89 29.26 7.48
CA ALA A 57 -6.77 27.80 7.78
C ALA A 57 -5.35 27.29 7.47
N ALA A 58 -4.78 27.65 6.32
CA ALA A 58 -3.43 27.25 5.91
C ALA A 58 -2.37 27.75 6.92
N ALA A 59 -2.43 29.01 7.31
CA ALA A 59 -1.54 29.60 8.32
C ALA A 59 -1.65 28.87 9.67
N ARG A 60 -2.90 28.63 10.15
CA ARG A 60 -3.16 27.94 11.41
C ARG A 60 -2.68 26.48 11.40
N TRP A 61 -2.75 25.80 10.26
CA TRP A 61 -2.34 24.38 10.12
C TRP A 61 -0.90 24.22 9.66
N LYS A 62 -0.19 25.33 9.43
CA LYS A 62 1.18 25.36 8.91
C LYS A 62 1.32 24.63 7.57
N CYS A 63 0.34 24.84 6.69
CA CYS A 63 0.33 24.33 5.33
C CYS A 63 0.65 25.46 4.34
N ASP A 64 1.31 25.13 3.24
CA ASP A 64 1.39 26.05 2.11
C ASP A 64 0.09 25.97 1.32
N LEU A 65 -0.42 27.12 0.89
CA LEU A 65 -1.62 27.24 0.11
C LEU A 65 -1.28 27.75 -1.29
N ALA A 66 -1.71 27.03 -2.30
CA ALA A 66 -1.58 27.44 -3.68
C ALA A 66 -2.94 27.33 -4.41
N ARG A 67 -3.19 28.27 -5.29
CA ARG A 67 -4.33 28.19 -6.22
C ARG A 67 -3.89 27.40 -7.45
N GLY A 68 -4.74 26.50 -7.91
CA GLY A 68 -4.53 25.67 -9.08
C GLY A 68 -5.87 25.28 -9.69
N GLU A 69 -5.85 24.24 -10.46
CA GLU A 69 -7.02 23.67 -11.11
C GLU A 69 -6.90 22.14 -11.16
N GLY A 70 -7.99 21.45 -11.43
CA GLY A 70 -8.02 20.03 -11.68
C GLY A 70 -9.24 19.65 -12.48
N ILE A 71 -9.24 18.45 -13.02
CA ILE A 71 -10.35 17.92 -13.81
C ILE A 71 -11.38 17.32 -12.87
N ASP A 72 -12.58 17.85 -12.88
CA ASP A 72 -13.71 17.27 -12.14
C ASP A 72 -14.07 15.90 -12.74
N PHE A 73 -14.06 14.91 -11.91
CA PHE A 73 -14.22 13.51 -12.29
C PHE A 73 -15.58 13.21 -12.94
N LEU A 74 -16.67 13.92 -12.53
CA LEU A 74 -18.00 13.68 -13.08
C LEU A 74 -18.24 14.39 -14.39
N SER A 75 -17.87 15.68 -14.48
CA SER A 75 -18.14 16.50 -15.65
C SER A 75 -17.02 16.47 -16.70
N GLY A 76 -15.84 15.99 -16.36
CA GLY A 76 -14.65 16.06 -17.20
C GLY A 76 -14.14 17.48 -17.43
N ARG A 77 -14.66 18.48 -16.72
CA ARG A 77 -14.30 19.89 -16.90
C ARG A 77 -13.18 20.28 -15.95
N THR A 78 -12.31 21.16 -16.40
CA THR A 78 -11.32 21.81 -15.53
C THR A 78 -12.02 22.80 -14.60
N ILE A 79 -11.80 22.64 -13.30
CA ILE A 79 -12.37 23.50 -12.26
C ILE A 79 -11.27 24.04 -11.34
N PRO A 80 -11.47 25.25 -10.74
CA PRO A 80 -10.52 25.78 -9.77
C PRO A 80 -10.42 24.91 -8.53
N ALA A 81 -9.18 24.72 -8.05
CA ALA A 81 -8.88 23.98 -6.84
C ALA A 81 -7.84 24.71 -5.99
N TRP A 82 -7.87 24.49 -4.68
CA TRP A 82 -6.90 25.03 -3.74
C TRP A 82 -6.08 23.89 -3.15
N SER A 83 -4.77 23.89 -3.36
CA SER A 83 -3.85 22.90 -2.85
C SER A 83 -3.34 23.29 -1.47
N PHE A 84 -3.48 22.38 -0.49
CA PHE A 84 -2.90 22.46 0.83
C PHE A 84 -1.73 21.49 0.92
N THR A 85 -0.50 21.98 0.86
CA THR A 85 0.72 21.17 1.01
C THR A 85 1.12 21.14 2.46
N VAL A 86 1.13 19.95 3.06
CA VAL A 86 1.48 19.77 4.48
C VAL A 86 3.00 19.64 4.69
N PRO A 87 3.54 20.00 5.86
CA PRO A 87 5.00 19.97 6.12
C PRO A 87 5.64 18.58 6.01
N GLY A 88 4.86 17.52 6.15
CA GLY A 88 5.38 16.14 6.03
C GLY A 88 4.29 15.08 6.09
N PRO A 89 4.62 13.84 5.72
CA PRO A 89 3.68 12.73 5.56
C PRO A 89 2.78 12.47 6.78
N ALA A 90 3.34 12.51 7.97
CA ALA A 90 2.60 12.26 9.22
C ALA A 90 1.49 13.29 9.50
N LEU A 91 1.58 14.47 8.91
CA LEU A 91 0.64 15.58 9.11
C LEU A 91 -0.53 15.55 8.12
N LEU A 92 -0.48 14.75 7.06
CA LEU A 92 -1.55 14.70 6.06
C LEU A 92 -2.90 14.34 6.70
N GLY A 93 -3.01 13.20 7.33
CA GLY A 93 -4.25 12.75 7.96
C GLY A 93 -4.83 13.73 9.02
N PRO A 94 -4.02 14.22 9.98
CA PRO A 94 -4.47 15.26 10.90
C PRO A 94 -4.96 16.54 10.22
N SER A 95 -4.30 17.01 9.17
CA SER A 95 -4.69 18.22 8.43
C SER A 95 -5.96 18.00 7.63
N VAL A 96 -6.12 16.85 6.99
CA VAL A 96 -7.35 16.47 6.28
C VAL A 96 -8.55 16.44 7.24
N ARG A 97 -8.42 15.85 8.43
CA ARG A 97 -9.52 15.85 9.43
C ARG A 97 -9.92 17.27 9.87
N LYS A 98 -8.95 18.18 9.99
CA LYS A 98 -9.26 19.60 10.28
C LYS A 98 -9.99 20.26 9.11
N ALA A 99 -9.58 19.95 7.88
CA ALA A 99 -10.21 20.48 6.67
C ALA A 99 -11.63 19.91 6.48
N GLU A 100 -11.83 18.61 6.71
CA GLU A 100 -13.15 17.97 6.70
C GLU A 100 -14.12 18.65 7.67
N LYS A 101 -13.64 18.97 8.89
CA LYS A 101 -14.45 19.67 9.91
C LYS A 101 -14.75 21.12 9.54
N ALA A 102 -13.83 21.79 8.86
CA ALA A 102 -13.95 23.22 8.55
C ALA A 102 -14.71 23.52 7.26
N PHE A 103 -14.60 22.65 6.25
CA PHE A 103 -15.08 22.92 4.90
C PHE A 103 -16.06 21.85 4.36
N GLY A 104 -16.28 20.77 5.12
CA GLY A 104 -17.10 19.62 4.70
C GLY A 104 -16.31 18.59 3.88
N PRO A 105 -16.75 17.33 3.90
CA PRO A 105 -16.10 16.24 3.15
C PRO A 105 -16.25 16.41 1.64
N GLU A 106 -17.33 17.05 1.17
CA GLU A 106 -17.65 17.27 -0.24
C GLU A 106 -16.70 18.26 -0.92
N ALA A 107 -16.05 19.13 -0.15
CA ALA A 107 -15.07 20.06 -0.67
C ALA A 107 -13.68 19.42 -0.86
N LEU A 108 -13.45 18.22 -0.32
CA LEU A 108 -12.14 17.58 -0.28
C LEU A 108 -11.91 16.67 -1.49
N CYS A 109 -10.76 16.85 -2.14
CA CYS A 109 -10.27 15.95 -3.18
C CYS A 109 -8.83 15.53 -2.89
N ASN A 110 -8.43 14.35 -3.34
CA ASN A 110 -7.09 13.75 -3.18
C ASN A 110 -6.65 13.64 -1.70
N ALA A 111 -7.61 13.67 -0.76
CA ALA A 111 -7.33 13.86 0.67
C ALA A 111 -7.09 12.56 1.44
N ASP A 112 -7.55 11.42 0.94
CA ASP A 112 -7.36 10.08 1.52
C ASP A 112 -6.32 9.24 0.77
N ILE A 113 -5.58 9.87 -0.15
CA ILE A 113 -4.49 9.21 -0.87
C ILE A 113 -3.25 9.17 0.03
N ALA A 114 -2.72 7.99 0.22
CA ALA A 114 -1.56 7.79 1.09
C ALA A 114 -0.33 8.58 0.59
N PRO A 115 0.50 9.11 1.51
CA PRO A 115 1.71 9.82 1.15
C PRO A 115 2.65 9.03 0.25
N GLU A 116 2.76 7.71 0.45
CA GLU A 116 3.57 6.79 -0.35
C GLU A 116 3.09 6.78 -1.80
N GLN A 117 1.78 6.74 -2.01
CA GLN A 117 1.18 6.74 -3.34
C GLN A 117 1.31 8.11 -4.02
N GLN A 118 1.08 9.21 -3.28
CA GLN A 118 1.33 10.55 -3.80
C GLN A 118 2.80 10.72 -4.22
N PHE A 119 3.73 10.24 -3.40
CA PHE A 119 5.16 10.26 -3.70
C PHE A 119 5.48 9.47 -4.97
N SER A 120 4.96 8.24 -5.08
CA SER A 120 5.17 7.40 -6.27
C SER A 120 4.63 8.06 -7.54
N CYS A 121 3.46 8.70 -7.47
CA CYS A 121 2.88 9.42 -8.60
C CYS A 121 3.70 10.66 -8.99
N ALA A 122 4.25 11.38 -8.00
CA ALA A 122 5.00 12.61 -8.23
C ALA A 122 6.42 12.38 -8.73
N THR A 123 7.07 11.31 -8.28
CA THR A 123 8.50 11.04 -8.56
C THR A 123 8.71 9.92 -9.59
N GLY A 124 7.69 9.11 -9.81
CA GLY A 124 7.79 7.87 -10.57
C GLY A 124 8.38 6.70 -9.79
N LEU A 125 9.02 6.92 -8.64
CA LEU A 125 9.53 5.84 -7.78
C LEU A 125 8.39 5.09 -7.12
N TYR A 126 8.21 3.83 -7.45
CA TYR A 126 7.20 2.96 -6.86
C TYR A 126 7.86 1.74 -6.21
N PRO A 127 7.20 1.06 -5.26
CA PRO A 127 7.75 -0.13 -4.63
C PRO A 127 8.19 -1.16 -5.66
N LEU A 128 9.40 -1.69 -5.50
CA LEU A 128 10.04 -2.68 -6.37
C LEU A 128 10.37 -2.17 -7.79
N SER A 129 10.26 -0.86 -8.06
CA SER A 129 10.78 -0.29 -9.29
C SER A 129 12.29 -0.39 -9.35
N ARG A 130 12.81 -0.68 -10.55
CA ARG A 130 14.23 -0.55 -10.86
C ARG A 130 14.54 0.92 -11.12
N ALA A 131 15.55 1.47 -10.48
CA ALA A 131 15.89 2.88 -10.60
C ALA A 131 17.39 3.14 -10.57
N ALA A 132 17.79 4.23 -11.22
CA ALA A 132 19.07 4.90 -11.02
C ALA A 132 18.83 6.11 -10.12
N VAL A 133 19.56 6.20 -9.02
CA VAL A 133 19.41 7.24 -8.00
C VAL A 133 20.72 7.98 -7.82
N ASP A 134 20.70 9.32 -7.92
CA ASP A 134 21.79 10.20 -7.55
C ASP A 134 21.52 10.78 -6.17
N CYS A 135 22.42 10.57 -5.23
CA CYS A 135 22.26 11.01 -3.84
C CYS A 135 23.55 11.53 -3.25
N ASP A 136 23.41 12.30 -2.18
CA ASP A 136 24.54 12.71 -1.35
C ASP A 136 25.03 11.55 -0.46
N GLY A 137 26.21 11.67 0.11
CA GLY A 137 26.76 10.67 1.02
C GLY A 137 25.88 10.39 2.25
N ASP A 138 25.09 11.38 2.71
CA ASP A 138 24.11 11.22 3.79
C ASP A 138 22.81 10.51 3.35
N GLY A 139 22.71 10.09 2.09
CA GLY A 139 21.58 9.39 1.55
C GLY A 139 20.45 10.29 1.04
N THR A 140 20.63 11.61 0.99
CA THR A 140 19.60 12.51 0.44
C THR A 140 19.54 12.39 -1.08
N ILE A 141 18.38 11.96 -1.61
CA ILE A 141 18.12 11.82 -3.05
C ILE A 141 18.08 13.21 -3.69
N ARG A 142 18.86 13.41 -4.75
CA ARG A 142 18.89 14.63 -5.56
C ARG A 142 18.14 14.47 -6.87
N SER A 143 18.29 13.30 -7.49
CA SER A 143 17.53 12.92 -8.68
C SER A 143 17.35 11.41 -8.71
N ALA A 144 16.33 10.96 -9.42
CA ALA A 144 16.10 9.56 -9.65
C ALA A 144 15.48 9.35 -11.04
N ARG A 145 15.86 8.28 -11.71
CA ARG A 145 15.28 7.86 -12.98
C ARG A 145 14.84 6.41 -12.87
N VAL A 146 13.57 6.18 -13.06
CA VAL A 146 13.00 4.84 -13.09
C VAL A 146 13.37 4.16 -14.41
N LEU A 147 13.74 2.90 -14.36
CA LEU A 147 14.30 2.13 -15.45
C LEU A 147 13.35 1.04 -15.99
N ASP A 148 12.20 0.89 -15.37
CA ASP A 148 11.15 -0.06 -15.72
C ASP A 148 9.75 0.58 -15.60
N SER A 149 8.73 -0.18 -15.96
CA SER A 149 7.33 0.21 -15.81
C SER A 149 6.63 -0.73 -14.80
N PRO A 150 5.66 -0.25 -14.02
CA PRO A 150 4.83 -1.14 -13.21
C PRO A 150 4.03 -2.14 -14.07
N TRP A 151 3.90 -1.88 -15.39
CA TRP A 151 3.19 -2.70 -16.36
C TRP A 151 4.10 -3.70 -17.10
N ASP A 152 5.41 -3.69 -16.83
CA ASP A 152 6.32 -4.66 -17.42
C ASP A 152 6.00 -6.05 -16.87
N VAL A 153 5.71 -6.98 -17.76
CA VAL A 153 5.51 -8.40 -17.42
C VAL A 153 6.88 -9.01 -17.12
N ASP A 154 6.94 -9.81 -16.05
CA ASP A 154 8.18 -10.47 -15.61
C ASP A 154 9.37 -9.52 -15.38
N ALA A 155 9.09 -8.32 -14.87
CA ALA A 155 10.14 -7.36 -14.56
C ALA A 155 11.19 -7.96 -13.62
N PRO A 156 12.49 -7.84 -13.94
CA PRO A 156 13.52 -8.41 -13.11
C PRO A 156 13.56 -7.77 -11.74
N HIS A 157 13.57 -8.58 -10.70
CA HIS A 157 13.75 -8.17 -9.32
C HIS A 157 14.81 -9.04 -8.63
N PRO A 158 15.46 -8.56 -7.55
CA PRO A 158 16.39 -9.38 -6.80
C PRO A 158 15.68 -10.56 -6.13
N SER A 159 16.41 -11.62 -5.85
CA SER A 159 15.94 -12.66 -4.95
C SER A 159 15.77 -12.09 -3.54
N PHE A 160 14.71 -12.52 -2.85
CA PHE A 160 14.43 -12.09 -1.49
C PHE A 160 14.57 -13.26 -0.52
N SER A 161 15.32 -13.04 0.55
CA SER A 161 15.46 -13.99 1.65
C SER A 161 14.24 -13.94 2.57
N ILE A 162 13.79 -15.13 3.02
CA ILE A 162 12.60 -15.27 3.84
C ILE A 162 12.95 -16.00 5.14
N ALA A 163 12.50 -15.46 6.27
CA ALA A 163 12.47 -16.20 7.52
C ALA A 163 11.04 -16.32 8.05
N LEU A 164 10.74 -17.42 8.70
CA LEU A 164 9.48 -17.69 9.38
C LEU A 164 9.68 -17.63 10.89
N LEU A 165 8.80 -16.93 11.58
CA LEU A 165 8.76 -16.83 13.03
C LEU A 165 7.37 -17.25 13.52
N ARG A 166 7.28 -18.36 14.24
CA ARG A 166 6.03 -18.91 14.75
C ARG A 166 6.20 -19.60 16.08
N THR A 167 5.14 -19.86 16.80
CA THR A 167 5.15 -20.77 17.95
C THR A 167 4.91 -22.19 17.47
N GLU A 168 5.69 -23.15 17.98
CA GLU A 168 5.49 -24.58 17.71
C GLU A 168 4.03 -25.00 17.89
N GLY A 169 3.53 -25.84 16.98
CA GLY A 169 2.20 -26.46 17.03
C GLY A 169 1.13 -25.68 16.27
N THR A 170 -0.06 -26.28 16.19
CA THR A 170 -1.21 -25.78 15.42
C THR A 170 -2.18 -24.96 16.29
N GLY A 171 -2.96 -24.10 15.67
CA GLY A 171 -3.98 -23.27 16.30
C GLY A 171 -3.44 -22.00 16.94
N HIS A 172 -4.37 -21.12 17.37
CA HIS A 172 -4.03 -19.81 17.91
C HIS A 172 -3.35 -19.92 19.28
N PRO A 173 -2.17 -19.29 19.48
CA PRO A 173 -1.39 -19.43 20.73
C PRO A 173 -2.08 -18.93 21.99
N ALA A 174 -3.05 -18.01 21.89
CA ALA A 174 -3.81 -17.51 23.04
C ALA A 174 -4.73 -18.58 23.65
N HIS A 175 -5.09 -19.62 22.90
CA HIS A 175 -6.03 -20.66 23.32
C HIS A 175 -5.35 -21.98 23.71
N ARG A 176 -4.03 -21.97 23.83
CA ARG A 176 -3.23 -23.15 24.22
C ARG A 176 -2.04 -22.76 25.08
N ARG A 177 -1.40 -23.77 25.70
CA ARG A 177 -0.12 -23.54 26.38
C ARG A 177 0.90 -23.01 25.37
N VAL A 178 1.55 -21.91 25.72
CA VAL A 178 2.59 -21.29 24.87
C VAL A 178 3.76 -22.27 24.74
N ARG A 179 4.11 -22.60 23.52
CA ARG A 179 5.23 -23.49 23.17
C ARG A 179 6.44 -22.66 22.75
N PRO A 180 7.62 -23.27 22.59
CA PRO A 180 8.79 -22.59 22.09
C PRO A 180 8.50 -21.76 20.83
N LEU A 181 9.25 -20.70 20.65
CA LEU A 181 9.24 -19.89 19.44
C LEU A 181 10.23 -20.50 18.44
N GLU A 182 9.77 -20.81 17.24
CA GLU A 182 10.61 -21.29 16.14
C GLU A 182 11.00 -20.13 15.23
N PHE A 183 12.28 -19.98 14.98
CA PHE A 183 12.84 -19.14 13.93
C PHE A 183 13.41 -20.05 12.84
N ILE A 184 12.89 -19.93 11.63
CA ILE A 184 13.25 -20.78 10.49
C ILE A 184 13.80 -19.90 9.38
N ALA A 185 15.06 -20.10 9.03
CA ALA A 185 15.72 -19.41 7.92
C ALA A 185 16.67 -20.38 7.21
N ASP A 186 16.76 -20.31 5.89
CA ASP A 186 17.64 -21.13 5.05
C ASP A 186 17.51 -22.65 5.34
N GLY A 187 16.28 -23.11 5.62
CA GLY A 187 16.00 -24.52 5.96
C GLY A 187 16.41 -24.95 7.38
N VAL A 188 16.99 -24.05 8.18
CA VAL A 188 17.40 -24.34 9.56
C VAL A 188 16.34 -23.82 10.53
N THR A 189 15.87 -24.68 11.42
CA THR A 189 14.94 -24.34 12.50
C THR A 189 15.72 -24.19 13.81
N GLN A 190 15.52 -23.02 14.46
CA GLN A 190 16.03 -22.72 15.79
C GLN A 190 14.88 -22.50 16.74
N SER A 191 14.89 -23.23 17.87
CA SER A 191 13.84 -23.17 18.88
C SER A 191 14.28 -22.32 20.07
N LEU A 192 13.46 -21.36 20.46
CA LEU A 192 13.70 -20.41 21.53
C LEU A 192 12.70 -20.63 22.67
N LEU A 193 13.21 -20.87 23.89
CA LEU A 193 12.39 -21.00 25.09
C LEU A 193 12.09 -19.65 25.72
N TRP A 194 10.84 -19.43 26.14
CA TRP A 194 10.39 -18.15 26.74
C TRP A 194 10.89 -17.95 28.17
N GLU A 195 11.52 -18.95 28.80
CA GLU A 195 11.82 -19.00 30.23
C GLU A 195 12.79 -17.90 30.68
N ASN A 196 13.79 -17.56 29.91
CA ASN A 196 14.69 -16.46 30.22
C ASN A 196 14.41 -15.25 29.32
N GLY A 197 13.39 -14.49 29.68
CA GLY A 197 12.83 -13.46 28.81
C GLY A 197 13.82 -12.45 28.23
N ALA A 198 14.85 -12.02 28.97
CA ALA A 198 15.84 -11.07 28.46
C ALA A 198 16.80 -11.73 27.45
N ASP A 199 17.29 -12.93 27.76
CA ASP A 199 18.21 -13.65 26.87
C ASP A 199 17.47 -14.21 25.65
N PHE A 200 16.23 -14.64 25.84
CA PHE A 200 15.32 -15.00 24.76
C PHE A 200 15.17 -13.87 23.74
N LEU A 201 14.90 -12.62 24.19
CA LEU A 201 14.78 -11.48 23.29
C LEU A 201 16.09 -11.15 22.58
N ARG A 202 17.22 -11.19 23.31
CA ARG A 202 18.53 -10.94 22.72
C ARG A 202 18.88 -11.99 21.68
N GLU A 203 18.57 -13.25 21.94
CA GLU A 203 18.84 -14.34 21.01
C GLU A 203 17.95 -14.22 19.77
N LEU A 204 16.67 -13.90 19.93
CA LEU A 204 15.78 -13.62 18.79
C LEU A 204 16.35 -12.49 17.90
N VAL A 205 16.82 -11.39 18.49
CA VAL A 205 17.44 -10.29 17.74
C VAL A 205 18.68 -10.78 17.00
N ARG A 206 19.56 -11.54 17.65
CA ARG A 206 20.77 -12.09 16.99
C ARG A 206 20.45 -12.99 15.82
N LEU A 207 19.40 -13.81 15.93
CA LEU A 207 18.96 -14.68 14.85
C LEU A 207 18.47 -13.90 13.66
N VAL A 208 17.64 -12.88 13.91
CA VAL A 208 17.12 -11.98 12.88
C VAL A 208 18.24 -11.16 12.23
N GLU A 209 19.21 -10.68 13.00
CA GLU A 209 20.38 -9.94 12.48
C GLU A 209 21.31 -10.83 11.64
N ARG A 210 21.56 -12.07 12.10
CA ARG A 210 22.43 -13.02 11.39
C ARG A 210 21.85 -13.49 10.07
N ALA A 211 20.56 -13.81 10.05
CA ALA A 211 19.87 -14.25 8.83
C ALA A 211 19.54 -13.08 7.90
N ASP A 212 19.43 -11.87 8.44
CA ASP A 212 19.04 -10.63 7.75
C ASP A 212 17.96 -10.82 6.66
N PRO A 213 16.81 -11.47 6.97
CA PRO A 213 15.82 -11.78 5.96
C PRO A 213 15.20 -10.49 5.38
N ASP A 214 14.87 -10.51 4.10
CA ASP A 214 14.11 -9.44 3.46
C ASP A 214 12.64 -9.47 3.90
N LEU A 215 12.10 -10.66 4.08
CA LEU A 215 10.74 -10.89 4.56
C LEU A 215 10.75 -11.73 5.83
N LEU A 216 10.18 -11.20 6.90
CA LEU A 216 9.83 -11.94 8.09
C LEU A 216 8.35 -12.32 8.02
N VAL A 217 8.08 -13.61 7.78
CA VAL A 217 6.73 -14.18 7.86
C VAL A 217 6.44 -14.58 9.29
N THR A 218 5.24 -14.32 9.77
CA THR A 218 4.81 -14.79 11.09
C THR A 218 3.49 -15.55 10.99
N GLU A 219 3.21 -16.40 11.97
CA GLU A 219 1.87 -16.89 12.24
C GLU A 219 1.33 -16.18 13.50
N TYR A 220 0.16 -15.56 13.39
CA TYR A 220 -0.44 -14.75 14.46
C TYR A 220 0.46 -13.59 14.91
N GLY A 221 1.21 -13.02 13.96
CA GLY A 221 2.17 -11.96 14.23
C GLY A 221 1.52 -10.66 14.61
N ASP A 222 0.46 -10.29 13.92
CA ASP A 222 -0.20 -9.00 14.11
C ASP A 222 -1.08 -8.97 15.38
N ASP A 223 -1.76 -10.06 15.70
CA ASP A 223 -2.74 -10.10 16.78
C ASP A 223 -2.19 -10.63 18.11
N TRP A 224 -1.14 -11.45 18.07
CA TRP A 224 -0.63 -12.08 19.29
C TRP A 224 0.90 -12.02 19.45
N LEU A 225 1.67 -12.49 18.46
CA LEU A 225 3.12 -12.72 18.65
C LEU A 225 3.89 -11.41 18.83
N LEU A 226 3.78 -10.47 17.89
CA LEU A 226 4.51 -9.20 17.97
C LEU A 226 4.03 -8.33 19.14
N PRO A 227 2.73 -8.18 19.41
CA PRO A 227 2.26 -7.51 20.64
C PRO A 227 2.87 -8.09 21.92
N ARG A 228 2.94 -9.42 22.02
CA ARG A 228 3.51 -10.10 23.19
C ARG A 228 5.02 -9.89 23.31
N LEU A 229 5.76 -10.00 22.21
CA LEU A 229 7.19 -9.72 22.15
C LEU A 229 7.51 -8.26 22.53
N LEU A 230 6.74 -7.32 22.01
CA LEU A 230 6.91 -5.90 22.32
C LEU A 230 6.60 -5.62 23.81
N ALA A 231 5.51 -6.17 24.35
CA ALA A 231 5.17 -6.01 25.76
C ALA A 231 6.25 -6.62 26.68
N LEU A 232 6.85 -7.76 26.28
CA LEU A 232 7.94 -8.38 27.01
C LEU A 232 9.20 -7.50 26.95
N ALA A 233 9.54 -6.98 25.78
CA ALA A 233 10.67 -6.10 25.56
C ALA A 233 10.56 -4.80 26.38
N ASP A 234 9.39 -4.18 26.39
CA ASP A 234 9.11 -2.98 27.18
C ASP A 234 9.21 -3.26 28.69
N ARG A 235 8.63 -4.36 29.18
CA ARG A 235 8.69 -4.76 30.58
C ARG A 235 10.11 -5.01 31.06
N LEU A 236 10.94 -5.66 30.24
CA LEU A 236 12.32 -6.01 30.58
C LEU A 236 13.32 -4.90 30.21
N ARG A 237 12.85 -3.85 29.54
CA ARG A 237 13.68 -2.76 29.01
C ARG A 237 14.79 -3.29 28.08
N VAL A 238 14.49 -4.32 27.30
CA VAL A 238 15.40 -4.90 26.28
C VAL A 238 14.97 -4.40 24.92
N PRO A 239 15.87 -3.79 24.12
CA PRO A 239 15.55 -3.40 22.74
C PRO A 239 15.17 -4.61 21.88
N LEU A 240 14.17 -4.45 21.02
CA LEU A 240 13.73 -5.47 20.06
C LEU A 240 13.73 -4.91 18.63
N PRO A 241 14.89 -4.67 18.02
CA PRO A 241 15.04 -4.15 16.68
C PRO A 241 14.85 -5.26 15.63
N LEU A 242 13.61 -5.62 15.32
CA LEU A 242 13.30 -6.63 14.29
C LEU A 242 13.41 -6.10 12.86
N GLY A 243 13.41 -4.78 12.66
CA GLY A 243 13.69 -4.13 11.37
C GLY A 243 15.18 -3.90 11.14
N ARG A 244 15.55 -3.46 9.94
CA ARG A 244 16.93 -3.06 9.64
C ARG A 244 17.24 -1.70 10.22
N ILE A 245 18.47 -1.53 10.69
CA ILE A 245 19.00 -0.22 11.07
C ILE A 245 19.29 0.55 9.78
N PRO A 246 18.79 1.80 9.65
CA PRO A 246 19.08 2.61 8.47
C PRO A 246 20.58 2.83 8.29
N ARG A 247 21.13 2.43 7.14
CA ARG A 247 22.51 2.68 6.71
C ARG A 247 22.48 3.59 5.50
N THR A 248 23.33 4.59 5.47
CA THR A 248 23.49 5.49 4.33
C THR A 248 24.60 5.01 3.40
N PRO A 249 24.75 5.57 2.19
CA PRO A 249 25.87 5.28 1.31
C PRO A 249 27.24 5.49 1.96
N ASP A 250 27.38 6.49 2.85
CA ASP A 250 28.62 6.73 3.58
C ASP A 250 28.88 5.67 4.66
N ASP A 251 27.83 5.15 5.32
CA ASP A 251 27.95 4.05 6.29
C ASP A 251 28.46 2.76 5.62
N VAL A 252 27.98 2.48 4.41
CA VAL A 252 28.37 1.30 3.63
C VAL A 252 29.80 1.39 3.13
N SER A 253 30.24 2.59 2.69
CA SER A 253 31.59 2.81 2.18
C SER A 253 32.66 2.99 3.26
N GLY A 254 32.30 2.97 4.54
CA GLY A 254 33.21 3.21 5.67
C GLY A 254 33.66 4.66 5.83
N ALA A 255 33.08 5.59 5.07
CA ALA A 255 33.44 7.01 5.09
C ALA A 255 32.85 7.79 6.28
N ALA A 256 31.82 7.23 6.94
CA ALA A 256 31.18 7.87 8.08
C ALA A 256 31.74 7.37 9.41
N ARG A 257 32.41 8.27 10.16
CA ARG A 257 32.63 8.07 11.57
C ARG A 257 31.60 8.89 12.36
N ASN A 258 30.64 8.22 13.02
CA ASN A 258 29.76 8.80 14.04
C ASN A 258 28.90 10.02 13.62
N ARG A 259 27.92 9.84 12.72
CA ARG A 259 26.82 10.80 12.60
C ARG A 259 25.49 10.08 12.85
N ALA A 260 24.74 10.57 13.83
CA ALA A 260 23.32 10.23 13.97
C ALA A 260 22.61 10.67 12.68
N THR A 261 22.18 9.70 11.89
CA THR A 261 21.54 9.89 10.60
C THR A 261 20.23 10.66 10.76
N ARG A 262 20.03 11.72 9.98
CA ARG A 262 18.77 12.47 9.87
C ARG A 262 17.60 11.63 9.33
N ILE A 263 17.85 10.39 8.91
CA ILE A 263 16.87 9.47 8.38
C ILE A 263 16.04 8.94 9.54
N GLY A 264 14.93 9.63 9.82
CA GLY A 264 13.86 9.21 10.71
C GLY A 264 14.22 9.20 12.20
N SER A 265 13.67 10.10 12.97
CA SER A 265 13.76 10.18 14.44
C SER A 265 13.02 9.02 15.18
N SER A 266 12.74 7.91 14.50
CA SER A 266 12.23 6.70 15.13
C SER A 266 13.40 5.78 15.49
N VAL A 267 13.34 5.18 16.67
CA VAL A 267 14.28 4.16 17.12
C VAL A 267 14.61 3.19 15.98
N PRO A 268 15.88 3.02 15.61
CA PRO A 268 16.27 2.15 14.51
C PRO A 268 15.73 0.73 14.69
N GLY A 269 15.19 0.12 13.63
CA GLY A 269 14.68 -1.25 13.66
C GLY A 269 13.35 -1.44 14.38
N ARG A 270 12.66 -0.37 14.79
CA ARG A 270 11.40 -0.44 15.56
C ARG A 270 10.26 -1.04 14.73
N VAL A 271 9.48 -1.91 15.40
CA VAL A 271 8.17 -2.36 14.93
C VAL A 271 7.18 -1.20 15.02
N ARG A 272 6.46 -0.91 13.95
CA ARG A 272 5.41 0.12 13.92
C ARG A 272 4.05 -0.58 14.00
N GLY A 273 3.29 -0.31 15.05
CA GLY A 273 1.91 -0.78 15.21
C GLY A 273 0.92 0.14 14.50
N GLY A 274 -0.09 -0.46 13.86
CA GLY A 274 -1.25 0.24 13.31
C GLY A 274 -2.46 0.22 14.24
N ARG A 275 -3.66 0.28 13.66
CA ARG A 275 -4.93 0.12 14.40
C ARG A 275 -5.70 -1.07 13.84
N GLU A 276 -6.33 -1.80 14.72
CA GLU A 276 -7.31 -2.83 14.34
C GLU A 276 -8.48 -2.23 13.57
N ARG A 277 -9.10 -3.00 12.73
CA ARG A 277 -10.27 -2.59 11.94
C ARG A 277 -11.25 -3.74 11.84
N SER A 278 -12.53 -3.39 11.97
CA SER A 278 -13.61 -4.28 11.62
C SER A 278 -14.41 -3.66 10.48
N PHE A 279 -14.82 -4.48 9.53
CA PHE A 279 -15.68 -4.05 8.44
C PHE A 279 -16.63 -5.18 8.05
N VAL A 280 -17.74 -4.80 7.44
CA VAL A 280 -18.72 -5.77 6.94
C VAL A 280 -18.43 -6.04 5.47
N SER A 281 -18.35 -7.31 5.10
CA SER A 281 -18.21 -7.74 3.72
C SER A 281 -19.10 -8.96 3.48
N TYR A 282 -19.97 -8.90 2.49
CA TYR A 282 -20.94 -9.96 2.17
C TYR A 282 -21.71 -10.46 3.40
N GLY A 283 -22.21 -9.54 4.23
CA GLY A 283 -22.98 -9.84 5.45
C GLY A 283 -22.16 -10.41 6.61
N ARG A 284 -20.86 -10.50 6.50
CA ARG A 284 -19.96 -10.99 7.56
C ARG A 284 -19.13 -9.84 8.14
N VAL A 285 -19.00 -9.81 9.45
CA VAL A 285 -18.04 -8.93 10.12
C VAL A 285 -16.65 -9.55 10.01
N ILE A 286 -15.75 -8.87 9.32
CA ILE A 286 -14.35 -9.27 9.19
C ILE A 286 -13.53 -8.39 10.15
N PHE A 287 -12.90 -9.04 11.11
CA PHE A 287 -11.92 -8.41 11.98
C PHE A 287 -10.52 -8.54 11.35
N ARG A 288 -9.77 -7.45 11.37
CA ARG A 288 -8.34 -7.45 11.04
C ARG A 288 -7.56 -6.87 12.21
N ALA A 289 -6.61 -7.65 12.67
CA ALA A 289 -5.68 -7.24 13.71
C ALA A 289 -4.89 -5.99 13.32
N ALA A 290 -4.42 -5.26 14.31
CA ALA A 290 -3.56 -4.11 14.11
C ALA A 290 -2.28 -4.52 13.38
N PRO A 291 -1.99 -3.96 12.19
CA PRO A 291 -0.81 -4.34 11.44
C PRO A 291 0.46 -3.93 12.16
N HIS A 292 1.44 -4.81 12.21
CA HIS A 292 2.79 -4.51 12.67
C HIS A 292 3.73 -4.50 11.47
N THR A 293 4.38 -3.39 11.20
CA THR A 293 5.30 -3.23 10.07
C THR A 293 6.73 -3.00 10.55
N LEU A 294 7.69 -3.45 9.77
CA LEU A 294 9.11 -3.31 10.05
C LEU A 294 9.74 -2.27 9.11
N ALA A 295 10.76 -1.58 9.56
CA ALA A 295 11.52 -0.66 8.74
C ALA A 295 12.66 -1.40 8.04
N GLY A 296 12.79 -1.23 6.71
CA GLY A 296 13.85 -1.86 5.92
C GLY A 296 13.80 -3.37 5.80
N ARG A 297 12.76 -3.98 6.28
CA ARG A 297 12.42 -5.39 6.16
C ARG A 297 10.91 -5.50 6.04
N TRP A 298 10.40 -6.42 5.28
CA TRP A 298 8.98 -6.67 5.24
C TRP A 298 8.55 -7.61 6.37
N HIS A 299 7.36 -7.37 6.89
CA HIS A 299 6.68 -8.29 7.79
C HIS A 299 5.31 -8.64 7.21
N VAL A 300 5.02 -9.92 7.15
CA VAL A 300 3.72 -10.46 6.74
C VAL A 300 3.25 -11.47 7.77
N ASP A 301 2.07 -11.26 8.32
CA ASP A 301 1.39 -12.27 9.12
C ASP A 301 0.55 -13.16 8.18
N ALA A 302 0.97 -14.41 8.02
CA ALA A 302 0.30 -15.36 7.13
C ALA A 302 -1.17 -15.62 7.52
N ARG A 303 -1.54 -15.43 8.79
CA ARG A 303 -2.92 -15.58 9.27
C ARG A 303 -3.76 -14.31 9.12
N ASN A 304 -3.11 -13.16 8.90
CA ASN A 304 -3.78 -11.87 8.69
C ASN A 304 -3.65 -11.35 7.25
N SER A 305 -3.14 -12.17 6.34
CA SER A 305 -2.95 -11.83 4.93
C SER A 305 -3.61 -12.85 4.01
N PHE A 306 -4.78 -12.48 3.49
CA PHE A 306 -5.47 -13.27 2.45
C PHE A 306 -4.59 -13.39 1.19
N LEU A 307 -4.05 -12.28 0.71
CA LEU A 307 -3.24 -12.24 -0.51
C LEU A 307 -1.99 -13.11 -0.43
N PHE A 308 -1.31 -13.10 0.71
CA PHE A 308 -0.13 -13.95 0.89
C PHE A 308 -0.48 -15.44 0.89
N GLY A 309 -1.61 -15.81 1.50
CA GLY A 309 -2.12 -17.19 1.50
C GLY A 309 -2.43 -17.70 0.09
N GLU A 310 -2.99 -16.85 -0.76
CA GLU A 310 -3.41 -17.23 -2.12
C GLU A 310 -2.26 -17.17 -3.14
N THR A 311 -1.37 -16.18 -3.03
CA THR A 311 -0.41 -15.88 -4.10
C THR A 311 1.05 -15.91 -3.68
N GLY A 312 1.32 -16.08 -2.39
CA GLY A 312 2.67 -16.04 -1.83
C GLY A 312 3.37 -14.68 -2.01
N LEU A 313 4.70 -14.69 -1.88
CA LEU A 313 5.51 -13.49 -2.09
C LEU A 313 5.47 -12.98 -3.54
N PRO A 314 5.51 -13.83 -4.59
CA PRO A 314 5.46 -13.32 -5.97
C PRO A 314 4.22 -12.46 -6.25
N GLY A 315 3.04 -12.90 -5.83
CA GLY A 315 1.82 -12.11 -6.02
C GLY A 315 1.79 -10.81 -5.22
N LEU A 316 2.38 -10.78 -4.02
CA LEU A 316 2.53 -9.53 -3.25
C LEU A 316 3.50 -8.57 -3.93
N VAL A 317 4.59 -9.07 -4.49
CA VAL A 317 5.57 -8.28 -5.27
C VAL A 317 4.86 -7.63 -6.45
N GLU A 318 4.14 -8.40 -7.24
CA GLU A 318 3.45 -7.91 -8.42
C GLU A 318 2.36 -6.89 -8.07
N LEU A 319 1.51 -7.18 -7.08
CA LEU A 319 0.47 -6.24 -6.64
C LEU A 319 1.06 -4.96 -6.05
N SER A 320 2.20 -5.04 -5.36
CA SER A 320 2.88 -3.86 -4.82
C SER A 320 3.44 -2.97 -5.94
N ARG A 321 4.03 -3.57 -6.97
CA ARG A 321 4.50 -2.85 -8.18
C ARG A 321 3.36 -2.15 -8.90
N LEU A 322 2.33 -2.90 -9.27
CA LEU A 322 1.17 -2.40 -10.02
C LEU A 322 0.42 -1.29 -9.28
N SER A 323 0.18 -1.47 -7.98
CA SER A 323 -0.63 -0.54 -7.19
C SER A 323 0.13 0.66 -6.64
N GLY A 324 1.47 0.61 -6.59
CA GLY A 324 2.29 1.60 -5.90
C GLY A 324 2.14 1.58 -4.37
N ILE A 325 1.50 0.54 -3.82
CA ILE A 325 1.34 0.39 -2.36
C ILE A 325 2.51 -0.43 -1.81
N PRO A 326 3.20 0.02 -0.74
CA PRO A 326 4.25 -0.76 -0.08
C PRO A 326 3.81 -2.18 0.27
N LEU A 327 4.69 -3.18 0.07
CA LEU A 327 4.37 -4.61 0.14
C LEU A 327 3.71 -5.02 1.47
N GLN A 328 4.23 -4.55 2.60
CA GLN A 328 3.66 -4.86 3.92
C GLN A 328 2.21 -4.37 4.06
N ARG A 329 1.85 -3.28 3.37
CA ARG A 329 0.49 -2.74 3.36
C ARG A 329 -0.39 -3.50 2.38
N VAL A 330 0.11 -3.85 1.19
CA VAL A 330 -0.60 -4.69 0.21
C VAL A 330 -0.99 -6.02 0.84
N ALA A 331 -0.07 -6.67 1.55
CA ALA A 331 -0.33 -7.94 2.24
C ALA A 331 -1.57 -7.90 3.17
N ARG A 332 -1.96 -6.71 3.63
CA ARG A 332 -3.09 -6.49 4.56
C ARG A 332 -4.29 -5.80 3.90
N THR A 333 -4.35 -5.77 2.59
CA THR A 333 -5.45 -5.19 1.82
C THR A 333 -6.19 -6.28 1.04
N SER A 334 -7.26 -5.89 0.36
CA SER A 334 -7.94 -6.74 -0.62
C SER A 334 -7.41 -6.47 -2.02
N PRO A 335 -7.60 -7.38 -2.99
CA PRO A 335 -7.28 -7.12 -4.40
C PRO A 335 -7.95 -5.85 -4.92
N GLY A 336 -9.21 -5.59 -4.52
CA GLY A 336 -9.94 -4.37 -4.89
C GLY A 336 -9.27 -3.09 -4.41
N THR A 337 -8.54 -3.12 -3.29
CA THR A 337 -7.74 -1.95 -2.84
C THR A 337 -6.57 -1.69 -3.77
N ALA A 338 -5.90 -2.73 -4.26
CA ALA A 338 -4.81 -2.58 -5.22
C ALA A 338 -5.31 -2.02 -6.56
N ILE A 339 -6.43 -2.55 -7.07
CA ILE A 339 -7.08 -2.03 -8.29
C ILE A 339 -7.48 -0.55 -8.11
N SER A 340 -8.12 -0.21 -6.99
CA SER A 340 -8.48 1.18 -6.70
C SER A 340 -7.25 2.09 -6.62
N ALA A 341 -6.13 1.61 -6.12
CA ALA A 341 -4.89 2.38 -6.08
C ALA A 341 -4.32 2.64 -7.48
N MET A 342 -4.41 1.67 -8.40
CA MET A 342 -4.05 1.88 -9.81
C MET A 342 -4.93 2.94 -10.48
N GLN A 343 -6.25 2.89 -10.25
CA GLN A 343 -7.19 3.91 -10.74
C GLN A 343 -6.85 5.30 -10.19
N VAL A 344 -6.59 5.40 -8.89
CA VAL A 344 -6.18 6.66 -8.24
C VAL A 344 -4.86 7.17 -8.82
N ALA A 345 -3.86 6.30 -9.03
CA ALA A 345 -2.59 6.70 -9.62
C ALA A 345 -2.76 7.24 -11.05
N THR A 346 -3.63 6.63 -11.85
CA THR A 346 -3.98 7.09 -13.19
C THR A 346 -4.70 8.45 -13.13
N ALA A 347 -5.66 8.60 -12.23
CA ALA A 347 -6.38 9.85 -12.01
C ALA A 347 -5.43 10.99 -11.62
N LEU A 348 -4.52 10.76 -10.66
CA LEU A 348 -3.54 11.76 -10.24
C LEU A 348 -2.61 12.20 -11.39
N LYS A 349 -2.12 11.25 -12.17
CA LYS A 349 -1.27 11.53 -13.35
C LYS A 349 -2.02 12.32 -14.43
N GLY A 350 -3.33 12.09 -14.56
CA GLY A 350 -4.21 12.82 -15.46
C GLY A 350 -4.74 14.15 -14.91
N GLY A 351 -4.36 14.56 -13.71
CA GLY A 351 -4.87 15.79 -13.08
C GLY A 351 -6.34 15.72 -12.63
N ILE A 352 -6.89 14.50 -12.53
CA ILE A 352 -8.28 14.29 -12.13
C ILE A 352 -8.40 14.39 -10.60
N LEU A 353 -9.41 15.11 -10.16
CA LEU A 353 -9.74 15.30 -8.75
C LEU A 353 -10.44 14.06 -8.21
N VAL A 354 -9.79 13.33 -7.31
CA VAL A 354 -10.37 12.13 -6.69
C VAL A 354 -11.19 12.55 -5.47
N PRO A 355 -12.52 12.31 -5.46
CA PRO A 355 -13.39 12.68 -4.34
C PRO A 355 -12.98 12.00 -3.04
N TYR A 356 -13.04 12.74 -1.94
CA TYR A 356 -12.67 12.24 -0.61
C TYR A 356 -13.62 11.14 -0.15
N LYS A 357 -13.05 10.01 0.27
CA LYS A 357 -13.79 8.81 0.72
C LYS A 357 -14.74 8.24 -0.35
N LYS A 358 -14.59 8.62 -1.62
CA LYS A 358 -15.44 8.16 -2.73
C LYS A 358 -16.94 8.28 -2.41
N ARG A 359 -17.35 9.39 -1.81
CA ARG A 359 -18.73 9.63 -1.35
C ARG A 359 -19.60 10.33 -2.41
N GLU A 360 -19.31 10.12 -3.68
CA GLU A 360 -20.22 10.60 -4.71
C GLU A 360 -21.45 9.69 -4.75
N PRO A 361 -22.66 10.20 -4.51
CA PRO A 361 -23.87 9.42 -4.64
C PRO A 361 -24.13 9.08 -6.11
N GLU A 362 -24.73 7.96 -6.36
CA GLU A 362 -25.26 7.68 -7.69
C GLU A 362 -26.30 8.72 -8.11
N ALA A 363 -26.40 8.97 -9.42
CA ALA A 363 -27.48 9.76 -9.95
C ALA A 363 -28.85 9.18 -9.53
N PHE A 364 -29.80 10.07 -9.25
CA PHE A 364 -31.15 9.62 -8.88
C PHE A 364 -31.75 8.79 -10.01
N LYS A 365 -32.22 7.59 -9.68
CA LYS A 365 -32.88 6.67 -10.61
C LYS A 365 -34.38 6.70 -10.39
N SER A 366 -35.15 6.80 -11.46
CA SER A 366 -36.59 6.64 -11.38
C SER A 366 -36.97 5.20 -11.07
N GLY A 367 -38.21 4.93 -10.63
CA GLY A 367 -38.69 3.57 -10.42
C GLY A 367 -38.67 2.72 -11.69
N VAL A 368 -38.84 3.35 -12.86
CA VAL A 368 -38.71 2.67 -14.16
C VAL A 368 -37.26 2.27 -14.43
N ASP A 369 -36.30 3.17 -14.17
CA ASP A 369 -34.87 2.86 -14.32
C ASP A 369 -34.47 1.67 -13.44
N LEU A 370 -34.93 1.64 -12.18
CA LEU A 370 -34.64 0.53 -11.26
C LEU A 370 -35.19 -0.81 -11.76
N VAL A 371 -36.37 -0.80 -12.36
CA VAL A 371 -36.98 -2.03 -12.93
C VAL A 371 -36.24 -2.51 -14.18
N VAL A 372 -35.72 -1.59 -14.99
CA VAL A 372 -35.05 -1.91 -16.26
C VAL A 372 -33.58 -2.27 -16.09
N THR A 373 -32.86 -1.60 -15.16
CA THR A 373 -31.40 -1.69 -15.10
C THR A 373 -30.88 -2.90 -14.32
N ASP A 374 -31.26 -3.08 -13.08
CA ASP A 374 -30.74 -4.17 -12.25
C ASP A 374 -31.86 -4.88 -11.51
N LYS A 375 -32.07 -6.14 -11.86
CA LYS A 375 -33.06 -7.01 -11.20
C LYS A 375 -32.46 -7.87 -10.11
N GLY A 376 -31.18 -7.70 -9.82
CA GLY A 376 -30.42 -8.55 -8.89
C GLY A 376 -30.27 -9.99 -9.39
N GLY A 377 -29.53 -10.79 -8.65
CA GLY A 377 -29.38 -12.21 -8.93
C GLY A 377 -30.65 -12.99 -8.62
N LEU A 378 -31.23 -13.67 -9.62
CA LEU A 378 -32.34 -14.59 -9.38
C LEU A 378 -31.79 -15.87 -8.75
N THR A 379 -32.16 -16.09 -7.48
CA THR A 379 -31.76 -17.30 -6.75
C THR A 379 -32.94 -18.25 -6.67
N TYR A 380 -32.80 -19.44 -7.23
CA TYR A 380 -33.72 -20.53 -7.04
C TYR A 380 -33.42 -21.26 -5.73
N LEU A 381 -34.42 -21.46 -4.89
CA LEU A 381 -34.28 -22.27 -3.69
C LEU A 381 -34.24 -23.74 -4.08
N PRO A 382 -33.13 -24.45 -3.84
CA PRO A 382 -33.09 -25.89 -4.11
C PRO A 382 -34.01 -26.64 -3.14
N ARG A 383 -34.45 -27.82 -3.53
CA ARG A 383 -35.13 -28.71 -2.59
C ARG A 383 -34.16 -29.13 -1.50
N PRO A 384 -34.45 -28.92 -0.21
CA PRO A 384 -33.58 -29.37 0.87
C PRO A 384 -33.43 -30.89 0.84
N GLY A 385 -32.22 -31.38 1.01
CA GLY A 385 -31.93 -32.82 1.06
C GLY A 385 -30.50 -33.16 0.65
N ALA A 386 -30.17 -34.44 0.69
CA ALA A 386 -28.94 -34.96 0.10
C ALA A 386 -29.22 -35.30 -1.38
N HIS A 387 -28.38 -34.83 -2.26
CA HIS A 387 -28.47 -35.06 -3.69
C HIS A 387 -27.20 -35.74 -4.18
N GLU A 388 -27.35 -36.78 -4.97
CA GLU A 388 -26.24 -37.47 -5.62
C GLU A 388 -26.10 -37.02 -7.08
N ASN A 389 -24.90 -37.17 -7.63
CA ASN A 389 -24.56 -36.78 -9.02
C ASN A 389 -24.84 -35.32 -9.34
N VAL A 390 -24.49 -34.42 -8.42
CA VAL A 390 -24.63 -32.98 -8.58
C VAL A 390 -23.43 -32.44 -9.35
N GLY A 391 -23.69 -31.71 -10.43
CA GLY A 391 -22.65 -30.94 -11.16
C GLY A 391 -22.71 -29.46 -10.80
N GLU A 392 -21.58 -28.84 -10.61
CA GLU A 392 -21.44 -27.38 -10.46
C GLU A 392 -20.96 -26.77 -11.77
N LEU A 393 -21.67 -25.77 -12.26
CA LEU A 393 -21.30 -25.00 -13.46
C LEU A 393 -21.26 -23.53 -13.13
N ASP A 394 -20.18 -22.87 -13.53
CA ASP A 394 -20.03 -21.43 -13.38
C ASP A 394 -19.49 -20.81 -14.69
N PHE A 395 -19.80 -19.54 -14.91
CA PHE A 395 -19.21 -18.78 -16.01
C PHE A 395 -17.80 -18.32 -15.63
N ALA A 396 -16.80 -18.71 -16.42
CA ALA A 396 -15.43 -18.24 -16.21
C ALA A 396 -15.38 -16.71 -16.28
N SER A 397 -15.09 -16.07 -15.14
CA SER A 397 -14.96 -14.61 -15.01
C SER A 397 -16.11 -13.85 -15.71
N MET A 398 -17.36 -14.13 -15.39
CA MET A 398 -18.55 -13.66 -16.10
C MET A 398 -18.52 -12.16 -16.43
N TYR A 399 -18.30 -11.31 -15.41
CA TYR A 399 -18.26 -9.85 -15.62
C TYR A 399 -17.09 -9.41 -16.52
N PRO A 400 -15.83 -9.83 -16.28
CA PRO A 400 -14.72 -9.53 -17.20
C PRO A 400 -14.96 -10.01 -18.62
N SER A 401 -15.54 -11.20 -18.79
CA SER A 401 -15.86 -11.74 -20.13
C SER A 401 -16.94 -10.93 -20.85
N LEU A 402 -17.96 -10.46 -20.13
CA LEU A 402 -18.96 -9.56 -20.68
C LEU A 402 -18.38 -8.19 -21.04
N MET A 403 -17.52 -7.63 -20.18
CA MET A 403 -16.83 -6.37 -20.43
C MET A 403 -15.98 -6.46 -21.70
N ASP A 404 -15.18 -7.53 -21.85
CA ASP A 404 -14.37 -7.77 -23.04
C ASP A 404 -15.24 -7.96 -24.31
N ARG A 405 -16.23 -8.85 -24.23
CA ARG A 405 -17.08 -9.19 -25.36
C ARG A 405 -17.90 -8.01 -25.88
N TYR A 406 -18.41 -7.18 -24.99
CA TYR A 406 -19.28 -6.04 -25.32
C TYR A 406 -18.57 -4.70 -25.24
N ASN A 407 -17.27 -4.68 -25.02
CA ASN A 407 -16.45 -3.45 -24.87
C ASN A 407 -17.04 -2.48 -23.83
N ILE A 408 -17.42 -3.02 -22.67
CA ILE A 408 -18.00 -2.23 -21.59
C ILE A 408 -16.84 -1.68 -20.73
N SER A 409 -16.71 -0.35 -20.71
CA SER A 409 -15.75 0.36 -19.86
C SER A 409 -16.32 1.72 -19.45
N PRO A 410 -15.75 2.41 -18.46
CA PRO A 410 -16.17 3.76 -18.11
C PRO A 410 -16.16 4.72 -19.31
N GLU A 411 -15.20 4.55 -20.22
CA GLU A 411 -15.04 5.39 -21.42
C GLU A 411 -16.10 5.11 -22.48
N THR A 412 -16.74 3.97 -22.44
CA THR A 412 -17.76 3.58 -23.40
C THR A 412 -19.18 3.81 -22.88
N VAL A 413 -19.35 4.18 -21.61
CA VAL A 413 -20.68 4.54 -21.06
C VAL A 413 -21.13 5.84 -21.69
N ASN A 414 -22.32 5.79 -22.36
CA ASN A 414 -22.90 6.95 -23.06
C ASN A 414 -21.96 7.58 -24.12
N CYS A 415 -21.03 6.82 -24.68
CA CYS A 415 -20.16 7.34 -25.73
C CYS A 415 -20.96 7.54 -27.04
N ALA A 416 -20.63 8.59 -27.76
CA ALA A 416 -21.24 8.88 -29.09
C ALA A 416 -20.63 8.03 -30.22
N CYS A 417 -19.68 7.16 -29.94
CA CYS A 417 -18.94 6.38 -30.95
C CYS A 417 -19.71 5.14 -31.45
N CYS A 418 -20.75 4.72 -30.73
CA CYS A 418 -21.57 3.56 -31.11
C CYS A 418 -22.93 4.03 -31.59
N ARG A 419 -23.39 3.53 -32.76
CA ARG A 419 -24.75 3.77 -33.22
C ARG A 419 -25.71 2.81 -32.47
N PRO A 420 -26.89 3.30 -32.04
CA PRO A 420 -27.90 2.42 -31.43
C PRO A 420 -28.18 1.23 -32.32
N GLY A 421 -28.17 0.03 -31.76
CA GLY A 421 -28.54 -1.22 -32.46
C GLY A 421 -27.45 -1.90 -33.26
N LEU A 422 -26.23 -1.35 -33.32
CA LEU A 422 -25.08 -2.05 -33.88
C LEU A 422 -24.35 -2.87 -32.79
N PRO A 423 -23.88 -4.09 -33.11
CA PRO A 423 -22.99 -4.81 -32.20
C PRO A 423 -21.77 -3.94 -31.89
N VAL A 424 -21.46 -3.80 -30.62
CA VAL A 424 -20.25 -3.08 -30.21
C VAL A 424 -19.05 -3.89 -30.67
N PRO A 425 -18.12 -3.29 -31.46
CA PRO A 425 -16.93 -4.00 -31.89
C PRO A 425 -16.17 -4.52 -30.67
N SER A 426 -15.71 -5.76 -30.73
CA SER A 426 -14.87 -6.30 -29.66
C SER A 426 -13.58 -5.48 -29.53
N ILE A 427 -12.99 -5.48 -28.35
CA ILE A 427 -11.69 -4.80 -28.11
C ILE A 427 -10.63 -5.28 -29.11
N ARG A 428 -10.71 -6.53 -29.55
CA ARG A 428 -9.81 -7.13 -30.56
C ARG A 428 -9.93 -6.48 -31.93
N ASP A 429 -11.08 -5.94 -32.27
CA ASP A 429 -11.33 -5.33 -33.59
C ASP A 429 -10.95 -3.86 -33.66
N ARG A 430 -10.68 -3.23 -32.52
CA ARG A 430 -10.17 -1.87 -32.45
C ARG A 430 -8.65 -1.89 -32.48
N LYS A 431 -8.06 -1.27 -33.49
CA LYS A 431 -6.61 -0.98 -33.57
C LYS A 431 -6.11 -0.07 -32.43
N SER A 432 -6.94 0.32 -31.50
CA SER A 432 -6.54 1.04 -30.30
C SER A 432 -6.14 0.01 -29.23
N THR A 433 -4.96 -0.24 -29.15
CA THR A 433 -3.97 -0.60 -28.12
C THR A 433 -4.42 -0.55 -26.68
N HIS A 434 -5.56 -1.03 -26.27
CA HIS A 434 -5.86 -0.97 -24.85
C HIS A 434 -6.48 -2.28 -24.39
N LEU A 435 -5.69 -2.95 -23.59
CA LEU A 435 -6.00 -4.17 -22.88
C LEU A 435 -6.05 -5.41 -23.77
N ASN A 436 -4.91 -5.80 -24.29
CA ASN A 436 -4.62 -7.20 -24.39
C ASN A 436 -4.52 -7.77 -22.97
N SER A 437 -5.64 -8.05 -22.36
CA SER A 437 -5.69 -9.08 -21.33
C SER A 437 -5.75 -10.42 -22.05
N SER A 438 -4.66 -10.80 -22.69
CA SER A 438 -4.43 -12.19 -23.00
C SER A 438 -3.83 -12.83 -21.76
N HIS A 439 -4.60 -13.70 -21.16
CA HIS A 439 -4.32 -14.72 -20.14
C HIS A 439 -4.53 -14.31 -18.70
#